data_549ad1be73a0d2b1c5918427149c9a9f
#
_entry.id   549ad1be73a0d2b1c5918427149c9a9f
#
_cell.length_a   1.000
_cell.length_b   1.000
_cell.length_c   1.000
_cell.angle_alpha   90.00
_cell.angle_beta   90.00
_cell.angle_gamma   90.00
#
_symmetry.space_group_name_H-M   'P 1'
#
loop_
_entity.id
_entity.type
_entity.pdbx_description
1 polymer ?
#
loop_
_entity_poly.entity_id
_entity_poly.type
_entity_poly.pdbx_seq_one_letter_code
_entity_poly.pdbx_strand_id
1 'polypeptide(L)'
;MRGKARIAASAALILALPACSAEPEQPLRAALTTPTDIDLTWRDDRSGIAGHVLEFATDEDGPYTVLQYLAPQVTDYRHPDLMPRTTFHYRLTSYRGPTARPHLTERPDGIRLTWTDDSPAEDGYLLEIRKKDGERYDPVAVLDPDTEATDFVPLPDEKRATYRVRAFVLGERSNVVRLTTGE
;
A
#
# COMPACT_ATOMS: atom_id res chain seq x y z
N MET A 1 -74.67 -17.97 28.32
CA MET A 1 -73.39 -18.72 28.18
C MET A 1 -72.34 -17.77 27.61
N ARG A 2 -71.37 -17.35 28.38
CA ARG A 2 -70.35 -16.37 27.98
C ARG A 2 -69.06 -17.13 27.63
N GLY A 3 -68.68 -17.15 26.33
CA GLY A 3 -67.43 -17.69 25.84
C GLY A 3 -66.27 -16.71 26.10
N LYS A 4 -65.25 -17.17 26.83
CA LYS A 4 -63.99 -16.41 27.07
C LYS A 4 -63.03 -16.69 25.91
N ALA A 5 -62.72 -15.68 25.13
CA ALA A 5 -61.62 -15.71 24.14
C ALA A 5 -60.27 -15.65 24.88
N ARG A 6 -59.40 -16.61 24.61
CA ARG A 6 -58.00 -16.61 25.06
C ARG A 6 -57.13 -15.99 23.95
N ILE A 7 -56.53 -14.86 24.25
CA ILE A 7 -55.52 -14.22 23.39
C ILE A 7 -54.20 -14.88 23.70
N ALA A 8 -53.63 -15.58 22.73
CA ALA A 8 -52.26 -16.12 22.85
C ALA A 8 -51.28 -15.02 22.39
N ALA A 9 -50.46 -14.55 23.29
CA ALA A 9 -49.38 -13.64 22.98
C ALA A 9 -48.15 -14.44 22.47
N SER A 10 -47.85 -14.34 21.20
CA SER A 10 -46.60 -14.88 20.62
C SER A 10 -45.46 -13.92 20.90
N ALA A 11 -44.55 -14.31 21.78
CA ALA A 11 -43.30 -13.60 21.98
C ALA A 11 -42.33 -13.95 20.84
N ALA A 12 -42.03 -12.99 19.95
CA ALA A 12 -40.99 -13.14 18.95
C ALA A 12 -39.61 -12.92 19.60
N LEU A 13 -38.84 -14.00 19.72
CA LEU A 13 -37.47 -13.96 20.18
C LEU A 13 -36.59 -13.44 19.02
N ILE A 14 -36.15 -12.18 19.09
CA ILE A 14 -35.18 -11.61 18.18
C ILE A 14 -33.81 -12.11 18.60
N LEU A 15 -33.26 -13.09 17.88
CA LEU A 15 -31.84 -13.46 17.99
C LEU A 15 -31.02 -12.36 17.31
N ALA A 16 -30.36 -11.51 18.09
CA ALA A 16 -29.30 -10.65 17.64
C ALA A 16 -28.07 -11.51 17.34
N LEU A 17 -27.76 -11.74 16.06
CA LEU A 17 -26.50 -12.32 15.65
C LEU A 17 -25.40 -11.31 15.93
N PRO A 18 -24.30 -11.69 16.61
CA PRO A 18 -23.15 -10.82 16.70
C PRO A 18 -22.59 -10.61 15.27
N ALA A 19 -22.55 -9.37 14.82
CA ALA A 19 -21.79 -9.01 13.63
C ALA A 19 -20.31 -9.24 13.96
N CYS A 20 -19.77 -10.37 13.54
CA CYS A 20 -18.33 -10.58 13.49
C CYS A 20 -17.78 -9.58 12.45
N SER A 21 -17.26 -8.45 12.92
CA SER A 21 -16.39 -7.63 12.11
C SER A 21 -15.14 -8.46 11.84
N ALA A 22 -15.01 -9.00 10.63
CA ALA A 22 -13.79 -9.65 10.22
C ALA A 22 -12.64 -8.62 10.34
N GLU A 23 -11.58 -8.96 11.06
CA GLU A 23 -10.37 -8.15 11.06
C GLU A 23 -9.88 -8.03 9.60
N PRO A 24 -9.37 -6.86 9.20
CA PRO A 24 -8.83 -6.70 7.86
C PRO A 24 -7.72 -7.72 7.62
N GLU A 25 -7.69 -8.32 6.43
CA GLU A 25 -6.66 -9.30 6.05
C GLU A 25 -5.23 -8.72 6.06
N GLN A 26 -5.10 -7.40 6.12
CA GLN A 26 -3.85 -6.65 6.25
C GLN A 26 -3.91 -5.73 7.47
N PRO A 27 -3.75 -6.21 8.69
CA PRO A 27 -3.80 -5.34 9.86
C PRO A 27 -2.56 -4.46 9.92
N LEU A 28 -2.73 -3.19 9.54
CA LEU A 28 -1.72 -2.15 9.77
C LEU A 28 -1.74 -1.79 11.26
N ARG A 29 -0.55 -1.61 11.84
CA ARG A 29 -0.35 -1.17 13.23
C ARG A 29 0.63 -0.01 13.26
N ALA A 30 0.49 0.88 14.24
CA ALA A 30 1.37 2.00 14.46
C ALA A 30 1.76 2.10 15.93
N ALA A 31 3.00 2.49 16.20
CA ALA A 31 3.51 2.73 17.55
C ALA A 31 4.48 3.91 17.53
N LEU A 32 4.44 4.76 18.57
CA LEU A 32 5.49 5.75 18.81
C LEU A 32 6.75 5.04 19.30
N THR A 33 7.89 5.31 18.67
CA THR A 33 9.21 4.85 19.10
C THR A 33 10.03 5.97 19.75
N THR A 34 9.77 7.19 19.33
CA THR A 34 10.18 8.45 19.98
C THR A 34 8.99 9.40 20.03
N PRO A 35 9.05 10.57 20.67
CA PRO A 35 7.97 11.53 20.62
C PRO A 35 7.57 11.95 19.19
N THR A 36 8.50 11.88 18.22
CA THR A 36 8.29 12.35 16.85
C THR A 36 8.48 11.29 15.77
N ASP A 37 8.74 10.02 16.15
CA ASP A 37 8.87 8.92 15.20
C ASP A 37 7.76 7.90 15.38
N ILE A 38 7.15 7.49 14.28
CA ILE A 38 6.13 6.45 14.24
C ILE A 38 6.65 5.24 13.47
N ASP A 39 6.67 4.09 14.12
CA ASP A 39 6.90 2.80 13.46
C ASP A 39 5.56 2.20 13.04
N LEU A 40 5.49 1.83 11.78
CA LEU A 40 4.37 1.16 11.14
C LEU A 40 4.75 -0.29 10.88
N THR A 41 3.87 -1.23 11.17
CA THR A 41 4.07 -2.66 10.93
C THR A 41 2.81 -3.30 10.37
N TRP A 42 2.99 -4.28 9.50
CA TRP A 42 1.87 -5.02 8.90
C TRP A 42 2.28 -6.44 8.55
N ARG A 43 1.31 -7.24 8.20
CA ARG A 43 1.50 -8.56 7.62
C ARG A 43 0.51 -8.73 6.49
N ASP A 44 0.98 -9.26 5.38
CA ASP A 44 0.14 -9.65 4.24
C ASP A 44 0.66 -10.97 3.68
N ASP A 45 -0.04 -12.04 4.01
CA ASP A 45 0.30 -13.41 3.60
C ASP A 45 -0.46 -13.84 2.32
N ARG A 46 -1.17 -12.90 1.66
CA ARG A 46 -1.95 -13.17 0.45
C ARG A 46 -1.03 -13.44 -0.73
N SER A 47 -1.39 -14.45 -1.52
CA SER A 47 -0.64 -14.79 -2.74
C SER A 47 -0.81 -13.75 -3.85
N GLY A 48 0.25 -13.54 -4.63
CA GLY A 48 0.20 -12.65 -5.80
C GLY A 48 0.27 -11.17 -5.49
N ILE A 49 0.48 -10.76 -4.23
CA ILE A 49 0.79 -9.38 -3.88
C ILE A 49 2.17 -9.04 -4.40
N ALA A 50 2.27 -7.92 -5.13
CA ALA A 50 3.50 -7.41 -5.70
C ALA A 50 4.16 -6.33 -4.82
N GLY A 51 3.41 -5.78 -3.88
CA GLY A 51 3.87 -4.81 -2.90
C GLY A 51 2.73 -4.00 -2.30
N HIS A 52 3.10 -2.92 -1.63
CA HIS A 52 2.18 -2.06 -0.90
C HIS A 52 2.46 -0.58 -1.16
N VAL A 53 1.41 0.22 -1.17
CA VAL A 53 1.48 1.69 -1.11
C VAL A 53 1.16 2.10 0.32
N LEU A 54 2.11 2.74 0.97
CA LEU A 54 1.92 3.33 2.28
C LEU A 54 1.58 4.81 2.11
N GLU A 55 0.50 5.23 2.74
CA GLU A 55 -0.01 6.60 2.67
C GLU A 55 -0.29 7.17 4.06
N PHE A 56 -0.20 8.49 4.19
CA PHE A 56 -0.58 9.19 5.41
C PHE A 56 -1.43 10.42 5.14
N ALA A 57 -2.15 10.86 6.15
CA ALA A 57 -2.85 12.14 6.21
C ALA A 57 -2.80 12.71 7.63
N THR A 58 -3.03 14.01 7.77
CA THR A 58 -3.24 14.69 9.08
C THR A 58 -4.72 14.81 9.45
N ASP A 59 -5.60 14.47 8.52
CA ASP A 59 -7.04 14.40 8.69
C ASP A 59 -7.53 12.96 8.32
N GLU A 60 -8.52 12.44 9.03
CA GLU A 60 -9.03 11.08 8.82
C GLU A 60 -9.61 10.89 7.41
N ASP A 61 -10.27 11.89 6.89
CA ASP A 61 -10.87 11.88 5.55
C ASP A 61 -9.87 12.23 4.44
N GLY A 62 -8.63 12.58 4.77
CA GLY A 62 -7.57 12.95 3.82
C GLY A 62 -7.54 14.42 3.47
N PRO A 63 -6.85 14.80 2.42
CA PRO A 63 -6.22 13.96 1.40
C PRO A 63 -5.04 13.14 1.93
N TYR A 64 -4.92 11.90 1.45
CA TYR A 64 -3.78 11.04 1.76
C TYR A 64 -2.64 11.28 0.78
N THR A 65 -1.44 11.36 1.34
CA THR A 65 -0.19 11.51 0.58
C THR A 65 0.58 10.18 0.59
N VAL A 66 1.08 9.76 -0.55
CA VAL A 66 1.93 8.57 -0.65
C VAL A 66 3.27 8.84 0.03
N LEU A 67 3.62 7.99 1.00
CA LEU A 67 4.95 7.96 1.60
C LEU A 67 5.91 7.12 0.76
N GLN A 68 5.49 5.90 0.42
CA GLN A 68 6.36 4.95 -0.24
C GLN A 68 5.57 3.85 -0.96
N TYR A 69 6.09 3.43 -2.13
CA TYR A 69 5.80 2.14 -2.73
C TYR A 69 6.81 1.13 -2.21
N LEU A 70 6.34 0.01 -1.68
CA LEU A 70 7.13 -0.94 -0.93
C LEU A 70 7.09 -2.31 -1.60
N ALA A 71 8.23 -2.99 -1.65
CA ALA A 71 8.31 -4.38 -2.12
C ALA A 71 7.53 -5.33 -1.17
N PRO A 72 7.04 -6.49 -1.65
CA PRO A 72 6.14 -7.34 -0.85
C PRO A 72 6.78 -7.95 0.40
N GLN A 73 8.13 -7.99 0.46
CA GLN A 73 8.87 -8.50 1.62
C GLN A 73 9.06 -7.45 2.74
N VAL A 74 8.73 -6.18 2.46
CA VAL A 74 8.79 -5.10 3.46
C VAL A 74 7.52 -5.17 4.30
N THR A 75 7.68 -5.28 5.60
CA THR A 75 6.60 -5.43 6.58
C THR A 75 6.62 -4.37 7.68
N ASP A 76 7.54 -3.40 7.55
CA ASP A 76 7.67 -2.28 8.48
C ASP A 76 8.13 -1.02 7.75
N TYR A 77 7.86 0.13 8.36
CA TYR A 77 8.31 1.44 7.90
C TYR A 77 8.38 2.39 9.09
N ARG A 78 9.49 3.13 9.19
CA ARG A 78 9.62 4.22 10.15
C ARG A 78 9.35 5.55 9.47
N HIS A 79 8.40 6.33 10.01
CA HIS A 79 8.16 7.71 9.63
C HIS A 79 8.79 8.63 10.69
N PRO A 80 10.01 9.12 10.44
CA PRO A 80 10.77 9.91 11.40
C PRO A 80 10.46 11.41 11.31
N ASP A 81 10.95 12.15 12.29
CA ASP A 81 11.00 13.62 12.33
C ASP A 81 9.64 14.30 12.10
N LEU A 82 8.60 13.71 12.63
CA LEU A 82 7.23 14.21 12.52
C LEU A 82 7.01 15.46 13.39
N MET A 83 6.08 16.29 12.98
CA MET A 83 5.66 17.46 13.77
C MET A 83 5.11 17.00 15.13
N PRO A 84 5.58 17.63 16.25
CA PRO A 84 5.07 17.29 17.58
C PRO A 84 3.58 17.63 17.71
N ARG A 85 2.89 16.95 18.62
CA ARG A 85 1.47 17.14 18.94
C ARG A 85 0.54 17.13 17.73
N THR A 86 0.90 16.35 16.70
CA THR A 86 0.17 16.25 15.45
C THR A 86 -0.42 14.85 15.33
N THR A 87 -1.67 14.75 14.93
CA THR A 87 -2.32 13.47 14.64
C THR A 87 -2.05 13.07 13.22
N PHE A 88 -1.62 11.84 13.05
CA PHE A 88 -1.38 11.20 11.75
C PHE A 88 -2.30 10.00 11.58
N HIS A 89 -2.82 9.85 10.38
CA HIS A 89 -3.62 8.72 9.94
C HIS A 89 -2.83 7.99 8.85
N TYR A 90 -2.71 6.68 8.95
CA TYR A 90 -1.99 5.86 7.97
C TYR A 90 -2.88 4.77 7.43
N ARG A 91 -2.69 4.45 6.17
CA ARG A 91 -3.30 3.29 5.52
C ARG A 91 -2.30 2.64 4.57
N LEU A 92 -2.53 1.38 4.30
CA LEU A 92 -1.75 0.56 3.40
C LEU A 92 -2.67 0.02 2.32
N THR A 93 -2.28 0.16 1.04
CA THR A 93 -3.00 -0.43 -0.09
C THR A 93 -2.09 -1.44 -0.77
N SER A 94 -2.54 -2.68 -0.93
CA SER A 94 -1.77 -3.67 -1.70
C SER A 94 -1.82 -3.33 -3.19
N TYR A 95 -0.79 -3.75 -3.96
CA TYR A 95 -0.85 -3.72 -5.40
C TYR A 95 -0.38 -5.03 -6.02
N ARG A 96 -0.84 -5.29 -7.25
CA ARG A 96 -0.51 -6.46 -8.06
C ARG A 96 -0.18 -6.01 -9.46
N GLY A 97 0.37 -6.93 -10.27
CA GLY A 97 0.50 -6.72 -11.69
C GLY A 97 1.75 -7.38 -12.29
N PRO A 98 1.74 -7.59 -13.60
CA PRO A 98 2.83 -8.22 -14.32
C PRO A 98 4.07 -7.32 -14.39
N THR A 99 5.21 -7.95 -14.65
CA THR A 99 6.46 -7.22 -14.90
C THR A 99 6.98 -7.50 -16.29
N ALA A 100 7.57 -6.47 -16.92
CA ALA A 100 8.30 -6.58 -18.16
C ALA A 100 9.77 -6.15 -17.96
N ARG A 101 10.65 -6.66 -18.81
CA ARG A 101 12.02 -6.17 -18.88
C ARG A 101 12.05 -5.03 -19.90
N PRO A 102 12.38 -3.79 -19.50
CA PRO A 102 12.50 -2.68 -20.44
C PRO A 102 13.72 -2.85 -21.35
N HIS A 103 13.64 -2.29 -22.55
CA HIS A 103 14.80 -2.04 -23.37
C HIS A 103 15.54 -0.81 -22.85
N LEU A 104 16.85 -0.94 -22.63
CA LEU A 104 17.70 0.10 -22.07
C LEU A 104 18.58 0.70 -23.16
N THR A 105 18.58 2.02 -23.26
CA THR A 105 19.46 2.81 -24.14
C THR A 105 20.27 3.77 -23.29
N GLU A 106 21.59 3.68 -23.34
CA GLU A 106 22.49 4.62 -22.67
C GLU A 106 22.38 6.01 -23.31
N ARG A 107 22.48 7.05 -22.48
CA ARG A 107 22.50 8.46 -22.84
C ARG A 107 23.63 9.18 -22.11
N PRO A 108 24.07 10.35 -22.58
CA PRO A 108 25.13 11.12 -21.92
C PRO A 108 24.83 11.47 -20.47
N ASP A 109 23.56 11.67 -20.13
CA ASP A 109 23.04 12.13 -18.82
C ASP A 109 22.22 11.07 -18.07
N GLY A 110 22.22 9.82 -18.53
CA GLY A 110 21.46 8.75 -17.87
C GLY A 110 21.15 7.57 -18.77
N ILE A 111 20.00 6.99 -18.57
CA ILE A 111 19.48 5.89 -19.40
C ILE A 111 18.04 6.19 -19.82
N ARG A 112 17.67 5.76 -21.00
CA ARG A 112 16.28 5.67 -21.42
C ARG A 112 15.81 4.23 -21.36
N LEU A 113 14.67 4.03 -20.73
CA LEU A 113 13.99 2.75 -20.61
C LEU A 113 12.72 2.82 -21.46
N THR A 114 12.49 1.79 -22.26
CA THR A 114 11.26 1.65 -23.09
C THR A 114 10.69 0.25 -22.93
N TRP A 115 9.39 0.11 -22.99
CA TRP A 115 8.67 -1.16 -22.92
C TRP A 115 7.39 -1.08 -23.74
N THR A 116 6.73 -2.22 -23.93
CA THR A 116 5.41 -2.27 -24.53
C THR A 116 4.38 -2.26 -23.40
N ASP A 117 3.35 -1.46 -23.57
CA ASP A 117 2.18 -1.49 -22.72
C ASP A 117 1.25 -2.62 -23.19
N ASP A 118 1.27 -3.72 -22.46
CA ASP A 118 0.40 -4.87 -22.67
C ASP A 118 -0.71 -4.95 -21.60
N SER A 119 -0.85 -3.93 -20.75
CA SER A 119 -1.83 -3.90 -19.66
C SER A 119 -3.06 -3.09 -20.08
N PRO A 120 -4.27 -3.64 -20.02
CA PRO A 120 -5.46 -2.93 -20.48
C PRO A 120 -6.12 -2.02 -19.42
N ALA A 121 -5.63 -2.04 -18.18
CA ALA A 121 -6.28 -1.34 -17.06
C ALA A 121 -5.36 -1.30 -15.82
N GLU A 122 -4.24 -0.63 -15.93
CA GLU A 122 -3.34 -0.36 -14.79
C GLU A 122 -3.63 1.01 -14.18
N ASP A 123 -3.28 1.14 -12.89
CA ASP A 123 -3.28 2.43 -12.18
C ASP A 123 -1.96 3.20 -12.40
N GLY A 124 -0.99 2.60 -13.09
CA GLY A 124 0.28 3.17 -13.46
C GLY A 124 1.40 2.15 -13.58
N TYR A 125 2.63 2.65 -13.70
CA TYR A 125 3.82 1.82 -13.79
C TYR A 125 4.79 2.12 -12.66
N LEU A 126 5.44 1.07 -12.15
CA LEU A 126 6.59 1.17 -11.24
C LEU A 126 7.86 0.80 -11.99
N LEU A 127 8.84 1.70 -11.98
CA LEU A 127 10.21 1.32 -12.28
C LEU A 127 10.80 0.72 -11.01
N GLU A 128 11.25 -0.52 -11.11
CA GLU A 128 11.84 -1.27 -10.01
C GLU A 128 13.27 -1.65 -10.35
N ILE A 129 14.16 -1.54 -9.39
CA ILE A 129 15.56 -1.92 -9.55
C ILE A 129 15.96 -3.02 -8.56
N ARG A 130 16.84 -3.90 -9.03
CA ARG A 130 17.57 -4.81 -8.16
C ARG A 130 19.05 -4.49 -8.28
N LYS A 131 19.65 -3.97 -7.21
CA LYS A 131 21.08 -3.69 -7.13
C LYS A 131 21.89 -4.96 -7.35
N LYS A 132 23.14 -4.83 -7.81
CA LYS A 132 23.97 -5.98 -8.22
C LYS A 132 24.07 -7.08 -7.17
N ASP A 133 24.18 -6.69 -5.89
CA ASP A 133 24.31 -7.62 -4.77
C ASP A 133 23.02 -7.73 -3.95
N GLY A 134 21.90 -7.21 -4.49
CA GLY A 134 20.57 -7.24 -3.87
C GLY A 134 19.77 -8.46 -4.28
N GLU A 135 18.94 -8.95 -3.40
CA GLU A 135 18.07 -10.10 -3.66
C GLU A 135 16.67 -9.70 -4.15
N ARG A 136 16.25 -8.46 -3.85
CA ARG A 136 14.91 -7.95 -4.15
C ARG A 136 14.92 -6.82 -5.17
N TYR A 137 13.76 -6.60 -5.77
CA TYR A 137 13.48 -5.40 -6.55
C TYR A 137 12.78 -4.37 -5.65
N ASP A 138 13.30 -3.16 -5.64
CA ASP A 138 12.73 -2.02 -4.93
C ASP A 138 12.17 -1.01 -5.94
N PRO A 139 10.95 -0.46 -5.73
CA PRO A 139 10.41 0.62 -6.54
C PRO A 139 11.24 1.90 -6.38
N VAL A 140 11.60 2.53 -7.49
CA VAL A 140 12.40 3.76 -7.53
C VAL A 140 11.71 4.92 -8.25
N ALA A 141 10.72 4.62 -9.08
CA ALA A 141 9.88 5.64 -9.71
C ALA A 141 8.46 5.11 -9.94
N VAL A 142 7.51 6.03 -9.88
CA VAL A 142 6.10 5.82 -10.22
C VAL A 142 5.82 6.61 -11.48
N LEU A 143 5.18 5.98 -12.44
CA LEU A 143 4.86 6.55 -13.74
C LEU A 143 3.36 6.47 -13.97
N ASP A 144 2.85 7.39 -14.77
CA ASP A 144 1.42 7.43 -15.11
C ASP A 144 0.98 6.19 -15.91
N PRO A 145 -0.32 5.87 -15.92
CA PRO A 145 -0.89 4.88 -16.83
C PRO A 145 -0.53 5.18 -18.30
N ASP A 146 -0.59 4.17 -19.16
CA ASP A 146 -0.31 4.28 -20.60
C ASP A 146 1.13 4.78 -20.92
N THR A 147 2.06 4.71 -19.95
CA THR A 147 3.45 5.12 -20.14
C THR A 147 4.28 3.99 -20.73
N GLU A 148 4.96 4.22 -21.85
CA GLU A 148 5.82 3.22 -22.53
C GLU A 148 7.32 3.56 -22.46
N ALA A 149 7.70 4.68 -21.85
CA ALA A 149 9.10 5.10 -21.74
C ALA A 149 9.34 6.03 -20.56
N THR A 150 10.55 5.97 -20.00
CA THR A 150 11.04 6.96 -19.03
C THR A 150 12.54 7.19 -19.18
N ASP A 151 12.97 8.39 -18.86
CA ASP A 151 14.39 8.71 -18.68
C ASP A 151 14.72 8.60 -17.19
N PHE A 152 15.84 7.96 -16.85
CA PHE A 152 16.25 7.69 -15.48
C PHE A 152 17.75 7.99 -15.32
N VAL A 153 18.11 8.68 -14.24
CA VAL A 153 19.50 8.97 -13.89
C VAL A 153 19.93 8.05 -12.76
N PRO A 154 20.62 6.93 -13.03
CA PRO A 154 21.01 5.99 -12.01
C PRO A 154 22.02 6.61 -11.04
N LEU A 155 21.85 6.33 -9.75
CA LEU A 155 22.89 6.60 -8.76
C LEU A 155 24.14 5.74 -9.03
N PRO A 156 25.31 6.10 -8.49
CA PRO A 156 26.56 5.36 -8.75
C PRO A 156 26.49 3.86 -8.48
N ASP A 157 25.76 3.44 -7.46
CA ASP A 157 25.54 2.04 -7.07
C ASP A 157 24.43 1.35 -7.89
N GLU A 158 23.62 2.12 -8.61
CA GLU A 158 22.53 1.65 -9.46
C GLU A 158 22.97 1.40 -10.91
N LYS A 159 24.12 1.93 -11.34
CA LYS A 159 24.63 1.77 -12.72
C LYS A 159 24.79 0.31 -13.16
N ARG A 160 24.85 -0.64 -12.22
CA ARG A 160 24.94 -2.07 -12.47
C ARG A 160 23.69 -2.83 -12.00
N ALA A 161 22.61 -2.11 -11.74
CA ALA A 161 21.34 -2.70 -11.34
C ALA A 161 20.65 -3.42 -12.50
N THR A 162 19.76 -4.32 -12.17
CA THR A 162 18.80 -4.90 -13.11
C THR A 162 17.49 -4.13 -12.99
N TYR A 163 16.97 -3.69 -14.13
CA TYR A 163 15.72 -2.92 -14.20
C TYR A 163 14.56 -3.82 -14.62
N ARG A 164 13.40 -3.56 -14.08
CA ARG A 164 12.12 -4.07 -14.58
C ARG A 164 11.05 -3.00 -14.42
N VAL A 165 10.02 -3.08 -15.23
CA VAL A 165 8.83 -2.25 -15.15
C VAL A 165 7.66 -3.13 -14.73
N ARG A 166 6.82 -2.63 -13.84
CA ARG A 166 5.60 -3.29 -13.40
C ARG A 166 4.39 -2.43 -13.73
N ALA A 167 3.50 -2.93 -14.58
CA ALA A 167 2.15 -2.41 -14.62
C ALA A 167 1.45 -2.80 -13.32
N PHE A 168 0.95 -1.85 -12.51
CA PHE A 168 0.33 -2.17 -11.23
C PHE A 168 -1.14 -1.78 -11.21
N VAL A 169 -1.92 -2.58 -10.48
CA VAL A 169 -3.31 -2.29 -10.14
C VAL A 169 -3.41 -2.30 -8.62
N LEU A 170 -4.03 -1.26 -8.07
CA LEU A 170 -4.29 -1.14 -6.64
C LEU A 170 -5.36 -2.16 -6.21
N GLY A 171 -5.13 -2.76 -5.08
CA GLY A 171 -6.00 -3.75 -4.48
C GLY A 171 -6.72 -3.22 -3.24
N GLU A 172 -6.89 -4.11 -2.28
CA GLU A 172 -7.59 -3.81 -1.03
C GLU A 172 -6.76 -2.91 -0.12
N ARG A 173 -7.45 -2.07 0.63
CA ARG A 173 -6.89 -1.22 1.68
C ARG A 173 -6.93 -1.91 3.03
N SER A 174 -5.94 -1.62 3.86
CA SER A 174 -5.94 -1.97 5.28
C SER A 174 -6.97 -1.17 6.07
N ASN A 175 -7.04 -1.46 7.37
CA ASN A 175 -7.58 -0.50 8.34
C ASN A 175 -6.76 0.80 8.33
N VAL A 176 -7.39 1.89 8.76
CA VAL A 176 -6.70 3.14 9.07
C VAL A 176 -6.21 3.07 10.53
N VAL A 177 -4.92 3.37 10.75
CA VAL A 177 -4.38 3.56 12.09
C VAL A 177 -4.16 5.04 12.35
N ARG A 178 -4.47 5.46 13.57
CA ARG A 178 -4.35 6.84 14.04
C ARG A 178 -3.38 6.90 15.21
N LEU A 179 -2.44 7.84 15.16
CA LEU A 179 -1.49 8.08 16.25
C LEU A 179 -1.17 9.58 16.34
N THR A 180 -1.02 10.07 17.57
CA THR A 180 -0.65 11.48 17.83
C THR A 180 0.77 11.50 18.38
N THR A 181 1.65 12.32 17.78
CA THR A 181 3.03 12.54 18.23
C THR A 181 3.06 13.26 19.58
N GLY A 182 4.13 13.03 20.35
CA GLY A 182 4.38 13.64 21.65
C GLY A 182 4.90 15.09 21.58
N GLU A 183 5.48 15.55 22.66
CA GLU A 183 6.19 16.83 22.77
C GLU A 183 7.67 16.72 22.39
#